data_b56fc67a12c2c66852d20c94b7b055f3
#
_entry.id   b56fc67a12c2c66852d20c94b7b055f3
#
_cell.length_a   1.000
_cell.length_b   1.000
_cell.length_c   1.000
_cell.angle_alpha   90.00
_cell.angle_beta   90.00
_cell.angle_gamma   90.00
#
_symmetry.space_group_name_H-M   'P 1'
#
loop_
_entity.id
_entity.type
_entity.pdbx_description
1 polymer ?
#
loop_
_entity_poly.entity_id
_entity_poly.type
_entity_poly.pdbx_seq_one_letter_code
_entity_poly.pdbx_strand_id
1 'polypeptide(L)'
;MDRRMASNKLVSGVSSVLPWNYVYDKFKIYGGFQSNISRSFNFNGSVSSSSFDNYPLFVTDTNAYLLNSFTLVYDKISSVELKGELEFIKSDHLRLGLNGTYTIYNTDEQEYAWYKPAYVFELTGRYNMQNKITITAKATVNGPVWALVPVEAQYISAGPKYVMESQTIKGWADINLGAEYRFTKALSFWINFNNITNSKYNHWYNYRSYGFNVMAGAAYSF
;
A
#
# COMPACT_ATOMS: atom_id res chain seq x y z
N MET A 1 1.95 -19.82 -14.71
CA MET A 1 2.88 -18.72 -15.07
C MET A 1 3.77 -18.45 -13.86
N ASP A 2 5.01 -18.92 -13.88
CA ASP A 2 5.92 -18.80 -12.74
C ASP A 2 6.35 -17.35 -12.57
N ARG A 3 5.92 -16.72 -11.51
CA ARG A 3 6.41 -15.40 -11.14
C ARG A 3 7.51 -15.54 -10.10
N ARG A 4 8.75 -15.29 -10.51
CA ARG A 4 9.87 -15.16 -9.57
C ARG A 4 9.75 -13.82 -8.87
N MET A 5 9.59 -13.82 -7.55
CA MET A 5 9.81 -12.61 -6.78
C MET A 5 11.31 -12.37 -6.64
N ALA A 6 11.76 -11.21 -7.13
CA ALA A 6 13.14 -10.79 -6.90
C ALA A 6 13.36 -10.60 -5.40
N SER A 7 14.47 -11.14 -4.88
CA SER A 7 14.89 -10.89 -3.51
C SER A 7 15.23 -9.41 -3.36
N ASN A 8 14.35 -8.64 -2.76
CA ASN A 8 14.71 -7.31 -2.32
C ASN A 8 15.59 -7.45 -1.08
N LYS A 9 16.84 -7.02 -1.18
CA LYS A 9 17.71 -6.80 -0.02
C LYS A 9 17.10 -5.67 0.82
N LEU A 10 16.14 -6.01 1.65
CA LEU A 10 15.71 -5.16 2.74
C LEU A 10 16.65 -5.42 3.90
N VAL A 11 17.93 -5.00 3.82
CA VAL A 11 18.73 -4.91 5.01
C VAL A 11 20.12 -4.41 4.91
N SER A 12 20.44 -3.64 5.85
CA SER A 12 21.78 -3.30 6.33
C SER A 12 22.61 -4.53 6.73
N GLY A 13 23.67 -4.80 6.01
CA GLY A 13 24.92 -5.29 6.59
C GLY A 13 25.08 -6.76 6.95
N VAL A 14 24.05 -7.58 6.92
CA VAL A 14 24.17 -9.04 7.10
C VAL A 14 23.69 -9.73 5.83
N SER A 15 24.52 -10.55 5.22
CA SER A 15 24.21 -11.30 4.01
C SER A 15 23.26 -12.48 4.32
N SER A 16 22.06 -12.18 4.77
CA SER A 16 20.98 -13.15 4.80
C SER A 16 20.25 -13.08 3.45
N VAL A 17 20.51 -14.05 2.62
CA VAL A 17 19.68 -14.30 1.43
C VAL A 17 18.29 -14.63 1.96
N LEU A 18 17.30 -13.78 1.67
CA LEU A 18 15.90 -14.10 1.97
C LEU A 18 15.59 -15.47 1.31
N PRO A 19 15.05 -16.44 2.05
CA PRO A 19 14.60 -17.68 1.47
C PRO A 19 13.52 -17.37 0.44
N TRP A 20 13.82 -17.55 -0.83
CA TRP A 20 12.85 -17.35 -1.90
C TRP A 20 12.36 -18.69 -2.43
N ASN A 21 11.09 -18.77 -2.74
CA ASN A 21 10.44 -19.91 -3.34
C ASN A 21 9.54 -19.46 -4.50
N TYR A 22 9.11 -20.42 -5.33
CA TYR A 22 8.17 -20.11 -6.40
C TYR A 22 6.76 -19.90 -5.84
N VAL A 23 6.08 -18.88 -6.32
CA VAL A 23 4.66 -18.69 -6.09
C VAL A 23 3.88 -19.31 -7.22
N TYR A 24 2.97 -20.22 -6.90
CA TYR A 24 2.10 -20.87 -7.87
C TYR A 24 0.71 -20.19 -7.84
N ASP A 25 0.36 -19.54 -8.94
CA ASP A 25 -0.95 -19.00 -9.18
C ASP A 25 -1.86 -20.14 -9.67
N LYS A 26 -2.67 -20.71 -8.79
CA LYS A 26 -3.55 -21.85 -9.10
C LYS A 26 -4.68 -21.45 -10.01
N PHE A 27 -5.40 -20.42 -9.62
CA PHE A 27 -6.42 -19.81 -10.42
C PHE A 27 -6.69 -18.36 -10.00
N LYS A 28 -7.18 -17.61 -10.96
CA LYS A 28 -7.78 -16.30 -10.72
C LYS A 28 -9.01 -16.17 -11.61
N ILE A 29 -10.18 -16.01 -10.98
CA ILE A 29 -11.44 -15.74 -11.64
C ILE A 29 -11.85 -14.32 -11.27
N TYR A 30 -12.30 -13.56 -12.25
CA TYR A 30 -12.80 -12.21 -12.02
C TYR A 30 -13.99 -11.93 -12.90
N GLY A 31 -14.88 -11.09 -12.40
CA GLY A 31 -16.00 -10.52 -13.12
C GLY A 31 -16.17 -9.07 -12.72
N GLY A 32 -16.67 -8.27 -13.63
CA GLY A 32 -16.85 -6.86 -13.35
C GLY A 32 -17.82 -6.22 -14.32
N PHE A 33 -18.21 -5.01 -14.01
CA PHE A 33 -19.04 -4.20 -14.88
C PHE A 33 -18.59 -2.75 -14.84
N GLN A 34 -18.81 -2.07 -15.95
CA GLN A 34 -18.57 -0.64 -16.11
C GLN A 34 -19.86 0.01 -16.59
N SER A 35 -20.18 1.14 -16.02
CA SER A 35 -21.38 1.91 -16.37
C SER A 35 -21.09 3.41 -16.37
N ASN A 36 -21.54 4.06 -17.41
CA ASN A 36 -21.66 5.52 -17.44
C ASN A 36 -23.02 5.89 -16.85
N ILE A 37 -23.10 6.15 -15.55
CA ILE A 37 -24.34 6.50 -14.83
C ILE A 37 -24.93 7.79 -15.40
N SER A 38 -24.07 8.71 -15.82
CA SER A 38 -24.44 9.95 -16.50
C SER A 38 -23.27 10.45 -17.36
N ARG A 39 -23.45 11.59 -18.04
CA ARG A 39 -22.36 12.24 -18.80
C ARG A 39 -21.14 12.63 -17.93
N SER A 40 -21.35 12.73 -16.62
CA SER A 40 -20.33 13.17 -15.67
C SER A 40 -19.90 12.09 -14.69
N PHE A 41 -20.64 10.99 -14.58
CA PHE A 41 -20.35 9.93 -13.60
C PHE A 41 -20.09 8.60 -14.28
N ASN A 42 -18.90 8.07 -14.06
CA ASN A 42 -18.48 6.74 -14.46
C ASN A 42 -18.34 5.88 -13.22
N PHE A 43 -18.83 4.65 -13.31
CA PHE A 43 -18.66 3.65 -12.26
C PHE A 43 -18.05 2.39 -12.85
N ASN A 44 -17.08 1.81 -12.11
CA ASN A 44 -16.46 0.54 -12.42
C ASN A 44 -16.46 -0.33 -11.16
N GLY A 45 -16.98 -1.54 -11.25
CA GLY A 45 -17.03 -2.48 -10.15
C GLY A 45 -16.53 -3.84 -10.57
N SER A 46 -15.75 -4.50 -9.71
CA SER A 46 -15.27 -5.86 -10.00
C SER A 46 -15.17 -6.69 -8.74
N VAL A 47 -15.32 -7.98 -8.92
CA VAL A 47 -15.06 -9.01 -7.92
C VAL A 47 -14.07 -10.01 -8.51
N SER A 48 -13.09 -10.42 -7.72
CA SER A 48 -12.17 -11.48 -8.13
C SER A 48 -11.96 -12.47 -6.99
N SER A 49 -11.78 -13.73 -7.36
CA SER A 49 -11.35 -14.80 -6.45
C SER A 49 -10.03 -15.37 -6.96
N SER A 50 -9.07 -15.53 -6.06
CA SER A 50 -7.72 -16.00 -6.40
C SER A 50 -7.25 -17.04 -5.39
N SER A 51 -6.43 -17.97 -5.83
CA SER A 51 -5.77 -18.94 -4.95
C SER A 51 -4.32 -19.12 -5.36
N PHE A 52 -3.43 -19.08 -4.38
CA PHE A 52 -1.99 -19.16 -4.56
C PHE A 52 -1.42 -20.22 -3.63
N ASP A 53 -0.48 -21.01 -4.13
CA ASP A 53 0.41 -21.83 -3.29
C ASP A 53 1.75 -21.11 -3.11
N ASN A 54 2.38 -21.30 -1.97
CA ASN A 54 3.65 -20.68 -1.60
C ASN A 54 3.60 -19.14 -1.72
N TYR A 55 2.53 -18.53 -1.26
CA TYR A 55 2.42 -17.08 -1.24
C TYR A 55 3.34 -16.51 -0.16
N PRO A 56 4.26 -15.57 -0.48
CA PRO A 56 5.18 -15.02 0.50
C PRO A 56 4.50 -14.01 1.40
N LEU A 57 4.62 -14.22 2.68
CA LEU A 57 4.23 -13.30 3.73
C LEU A 57 5.46 -12.85 4.49
N PHE A 58 5.51 -11.58 4.82
CA PHE A 58 6.61 -11.02 5.61
C PHE A 58 6.30 -11.15 7.10
N VAL A 59 7.30 -11.59 7.86
CA VAL A 59 7.25 -11.62 9.31
C VAL A 59 8.53 -11.03 9.88
N THR A 60 8.53 -10.58 11.13
CA THR A 60 9.74 -10.05 11.74
C THR A 60 10.78 -11.15 11.92
N ASP A 61 12.03 -10.88 11.54
CA ASP A 61 13.15 -11.81 11.70
C ASP A 61 13.70 -11.73 13.13
N THR A 62 13.55 -12.81 13.89
CA THR A 62 14.06 -12.89 15.28
C THR A 62 15.55 -13.17 15.35
N ASN A 63 16.20 -13.58 14.26
CA ASN A 63 17.64 -13.79 14.20
C ASN A 63 18.41 -12.48 13.96
N ALA A 64 17.70 -11.40 13.59
CA ALA A 64 18.33 -10.10 13.39
C ALA A 64 18.60 -9.40 14.71
N TYR A 65 19.80 -8.87 14.86
CA TYR A 65 20.26 -8.20 16.09
C TYR A 65 19.35 -7.06 16.58
N LEU A 66 18.73 -6.33 15.65
CA LEU A 66 17.91 -5.16 16.00
C LEU A 66 16.40 -5.41 15.90
N LEU A 67 15.96 -6.63 15.58
CA LEU A 67 14.54 -6.98 15.38
C LEU A 67 13.78 -6.03 14.41
N ASN A 68 14.52 -5.42 13.49
CA ASN A 68 14.01 -4.47 12.52
C ASN A 68 14.12 -4.97 11.07
N SER A 69 14.41 -6.25 10.90
CA SER A 69 14.42 -6.91 9.61
C SER A 69 13.26 -7.87 9.48
N PHE A 70 12.99 -8.28 8.25
CA PHE A 70 11.90 -9.18 7.91
C PHE A 70 12.46 -10.42 7.23
N THR A 71 11.81 -11.54 7.49
CA THR A 71 11.99 -12.78 6.75
C THR A 71 10.69 -13.16 6.05
N LEU A 72 10.75 -14.17 5.19
CA LEU A 72 9.60 -14.69 4.47
C LEU A 72 9.13 -15.99 5.10
N VAL A 73 7.83 -16.09 5.29
CA VAL A 73 7.12 -17.34 5.48
C VAL A 73 6.21 -17.56 4.29
N TYR A 74 6.00 -18.79 3.92
CA TYR A 74 5.19 -19.15 2.76
C TYR A 74 3.93 -19.85 3.22
N ASP A 75 2.81 -19.53 2.59
CA ASP A 75 1.52 -20.15 2.90
C ASP A 75 0.67 -20.30 1.63
N LYS A 76 -0.34 -21.14 1.73
CA LYS A 76 -1.40 -21.20 0.75
C LYS A 76 -2.44 -20.13 1.08
N ILE A 77 -2.67 -19.22 0.14
CA ILE A 77 -3.63 -18.12 0.34
C ILE A 77 -4.72 -18.18 -0.71
N SER A 78 -5.97 -18.11 -0.26
CA SER A 78 -7.10 -17.75 -1.09
C SER A 78 -7.64 -16.40 -0.71
N SER A 79 -8.13 -15.65 -1.69
CA SER A 79 -8.68 -14.32 -1.44
C SER A 79 -9.88 -14.03 -2.33
N VAL A 80 -10.80 -13.25 -1.77
CA VAL A 80 -11.89 -12.62 -2.51
C VAL A 80 -11.71 -11.13 -2.41
N GLU A 81 -11.58 -10.46 -3.56
CA GLU A 81 -11.36 -9.03 -3.65
C GLU A 81 -12.54 -8.35 -4.34
N LEU A 82 -13.08 -7.32 -3.70
CA LEU A 82 -14.08 -6.40 -4.23
C LEU A 82 -13.40 -5.07 -4.55
N LYS A 83 -13.55 -4.57 -5.77
CA LYS A 83 -13.09 -3.24 -6.17
C LYS A 83 -14.24 -2.40 -6.67
N GLY A 84 -14.24 -1.13 -6.28
CA GLY A 84 -15.16 -0.13 -6.77
C GLY A 84 -14.41 1.15 -7.12
N GLU A 85 -14.74 1.72 -8.26
CA GLU A 85 -14.22 3.01 -8.73
C GLU A 85 -15.38 3.88 -9.14
N LEU A 86 -15.42 5.10 -8.63
CA LEU A 86 -16.37 6.13 -9.02
C LEU A 86 -15.59 7.34 -9.49
N GLU A 87 -15.84 7.77 -10.71
CA GLU A 87 -15.23 8.96 -11.28
C GLU A 87 -16.31 10.00 -11.62
N PHE A 88 -16.07 11.24 -11.18
CA PHE A 88 -16.84 12.41 -11.56
C PHE A 88 -15.99 13.34 -12.39
N ILE A 89 -16.45 13.65 -13.62
CA ILE A 89 -15.79 14.55 -14.56
C ILE A 89 -16.74 15.68 -14.89
N LYS A 90 -16.39 16.90 -14.45
CA LYS A 90 -17.09 18.12 -14.83
C LYS A 90 -16.18 18.93 -15.74
N SER A 91 -16.29 18.70 -17.06
CA SER A 91 -15.41 19.30 -18.08
C SER A 91 -13.91 19.00 -17.84
N ASP A 92 -13.02 19.61 -18.60
CA ASP A 92 -11.58 19.49 -18.46
C ASP A 92 -11.02 20.15 -17.18
N HIS A 93 -11.88 20.82 -16.40
CA HIS A 93 -11.47 21.59 -15.25
C HIS A 93 -11.51 20.82 -13.93
N LEU A 94 -12.48 19.92 -13.73
CA LEU A 94 -12.64 19.21 -12.47
C LEU A 94 -12.82 17.71 -12.71
N ARG A 95 -11.97 16.94 -12.04
CA ARG A 95 -12.07 15.48 -11.96
C ARG A 95 -11.95 15.06 -10.51
N LEU A 96 -12.87 14.25 -10.05
CA LEU A 96 -12.84 13.62 -8.73
C LEU A 96 -12.90 12.10 -8.94
N GLY A 97 -12.14 11.35 -8.16
CA GLY A 97 -12.11 9.90 -8.20
C GLY A 97 -12.22 9.33 -6.79
N LEU A 98 -13.03 8.31 -6.61
CA LEU A 98 -13.10 7.50 -5.40
C LEU A 98 -12.83 6.05 -5.78
N ASN A 99 -11.78 5.48 -5.23
CA ASN A 99 -11.40 4.08 -5.42
C ASN A 99 -11.50 3.37 -4.07
N GLY A 100 -12.05 2.18 -4.07
CA GLY A 100 -12.14 1.33 -2.89
C GLY A 100 -11.79 -0.11 -3.24
N THR A 101 -11.01 -0.74 -2.39
CA THR A 101 -10.71 -2.17 -2.46
C THR A 101 -11.02 -2.77 -1.09
N TYR A 102 -11.75 -3.89 -1.09
CA TYR A 102 -11.97 -4.71 0.09
C TYR A 102 -11.58 -6.14 -0.23
N THR A 103 -10.71 -6.74 0.61
CA THR A 103 -10.19 -8.08 0.38
C THR A 103 -10.35 -8.94 1.61
N ILE A 104 -10.94 -10.12 1.42
CA ILE A 104 -11.01 -11.19 2.42
C ILE A 104 -9.89 -12.16 2.09
N TYR A 105 -9.06 -12.47 3.07
CA TYR A 105 -7.96 -13.42 2.95
C TYR A 105 -8.26 -14.66 3.79
N ASN A 106 -8.00 -15.84 3.24
CA ASN A 106 -7.97 -17.10 3.97
C ASN A 106 -6.56 -17.70 3.80
N THR A 107 -5.94 -17.99 4.91
CA THR A 107 -4.61 -18.61 5.04
C THR A 107 -4.79 -20.07 5.44
N ASP A 108 -3.80 -20.94 5.20
CA ASP A 108 -3.83 -22.37 5.50
C ASP A 108 -3.06 -22.67 6.81
N GLU A 109 -1.81 -22.24 6.89
CA GLU A 109 -0.93 -22.49 8.04
C GLU A 109 -0.75 -21.26 8.93
N GLN A 110 -0.80 -20.06 8.34
CA GLN A 110 -0.63 -18.82 9.08
C GLN A 110 -1.96 -18.35 9.67
N GLU A 111 -1.91 -17.78 10.87
CA GLU A 111 -3.10 -17.24 11.55
C GLU A 111 -3.75 -16.09 10.78
N TYR A 112 -2.91 -15.24 10.14
CA TYR A 112 -3.34 -14.08 9.36
C TYR A 112 -2.52 -13.91 8.08
N ALA A 113 -3.09 -13.23 7.11
CA ALA A 113 -2.35 -12.71 5.97
C ALA A 113 -1.53 -11.49 6.41
N TRP A 114 -0.32 -11.73 6.90
CA TRP A 114 0.54 -10.71 7.51
C TRP A 114 0.75 -9.49 6.62
N TYR A 115 0.58 -8.29 7.19
CA TYR A 115 0.73 -6.98 6.54
C TYR A 115 -0.20 -6.76 5.33
N LYS A 116 -1.31 -7.50 5.23
CA LYS A 116 -2.33 -7.32 4.20
C LYS A 116 -3.53 -6.60 4.79
N PRO A 117 -3.85 -5.38 4.37
CA PRO A 117 -5.04 -4.68 4.84
C PRO A 117 -6.30 -5.30 4.22
N ALA A 118 -7.38 -5.38 5.01
CA ALA A 118 -8.66 -5.82 4.50
C ALA A 118 -9.33 -4.77 3.59
N TYR A 119 -9.01 -3.49 3.77
CA TYR A 119 -9.55 -2.45 2.91
C TYR A 119 -8.56 -1.31 2.68
N VAL A 120 -8.67 -0.72 1.50
CA VAL A 120 -7.97 0.53 1.12
C VAL A 120 -8.96 1.40 0.36
N PHE A 121 -9.07 2.68 0.75
CA PHE A 121 -9.84 3.68 0.04
C PHE A 121 -8.95 4.84 -0.37
N GLU A 122 -9.19 5.35 -1.56
CA GLU A 122 -8.46 6.48 -2.11
C GLU A 122 -9.43 7.48 -2.73
N LEU A 123 -9.39 8.72 -2.27
CA LEU A 123 -10.08 9.86 -2.85
C LEU A 123 -9.06 10.73 -3.58
N THR A 124 -9.32 11.04 -4.82
CA THR A 124 -8.48 11.91 -5.64
C THR A 124 -9.27 13.09 -6.17
N GLY A 125 -8.63 14.22 -6.26
CA GLY A 125 -9.19 15.42 -6.85
C GLY A 125 -8.16 16.11 -7.73
N ARG A 126 -8.60 16.58 -8.90
CA ARG A 126 -7.81 17.42 -9.79
C ARG A 126 -8.65 18.57 -10.28
N TYR A 127 -8.14 19.78 -10.06
CA TYR A 127 -8.76 21.00 -10.55
C TYR A 127 -7.77 21.77 -11.42
N ASN A 128 -8.16 22.06 -12.66
CA ASN A 128 -7.38 22.82 -13.64
C ASN A 128 -7.99 24.20 -13.82
N MET A 129 -7.28 25.22 -13.39
CA MET A 129 -7.68 26.62 -13.52
C MET A 129 -7.03 27.22 -14.75
N GLN A 130 -7.84 27.50 -15.78
CA GLN A 130 -7.43 28.19 -17.01
C GLN A 130 -6.20 27.61 -17.71
N ASN A 131 -5.96 26.30 -17.58
CA ASN A 131 -4.78 25.61 -18.09
C ASN A 131 -3.43 26.17 -17.60
N LYS A 132 -3.42 26.98 -16.55
CA LYS A 132 -2.23 27.56 -15.92
C LYS A 132 -1.92 26.97 -14.56
N ILE A 133 -2.93 26.72 -13.74
CA ILE A 133 -2.74 26.18 -12.40
C ILE A 133 -3.51 24.87 -12.32
N THR A 134 -2.80 23.82 -11.96
CA THR A 134 -3.39 22.52 -11.63
C THR A 134 -3.25 22.29 -10.13
N ILE A 135 -4.37 22.05 -9.45
CA ILE A 135 -4.40 21.66 -8.04
C ILE A 135 -4.77 20.19 -7.99
N THR A 136 -4.03 19.42 -7.21
CA THR A 136 -4.30 18.01 -6.95
C THR A 136 -4.48 17.76 -5.46
N ALA A 137 -5.40 16.89 -5.12
CA ALA A 137 -5.60 16.41 -3.76
C ALA A 137 -5.69 14.89 -3.79
N LYS A 138 -5.13 14.25 -2.79
CA LYS A 138 -5.22 12.80 -2.60
C LYS A 138 -5.38 12.50 -1.12
N ALA A 139 -6.43 11.76 -0.77
CA ALA A 139 -6.61 11.19 0.56
C ALA A 139 -6.62 9.67 0.46
N THR A 140 -5.85 9.01 1.31
CA THR A 140 -5.77 7.56 1.36
C THR A 140 -6.12 7.09 2.76
N VAL A 141 -6.98 6.09 2.86
CA VAL A 141 -7.32 5.39 4.10
C VAL A 141 -6.93 3.93 3.94
N ASN A 142 -6.09 3.43 4.81
CA ASN A 142 -5.65 2.05 4.83
C ASN A 142 -6.15 1.36 6.10
N GLY A 143 -6.72 0.18 5.96
CA GLY A 143 -7.19 -0.63 7.08
C GLY A 143 -6.06 -1.08 8.01
N PRO A 144 -6.38 -1.55 9.22
CA PRO A 144 -5.40 -2.18 10.08
C PRO A 144 -4.84 -3.45 9.43
N VAL A 145 -3.63 -3.82 9.82
CA VAL A 145 -2.97 -5.03 9.36
C VAL A 145 -2.50 -5.85 10.56
N TRP A 146 -2.46 -7.16 10.42
CA TRP A 146 -1.85 -8.04 11.39
C TRP A 146 -0.37 -8.20 11.09
N ALA A 147 0.44 -8.18 12.14
CA ALA A 147 1.88 -8.38 12.10
C ALA A 147 2.27 -9.46 13.11
N LEU A 148 3.14 -10.36 12.71
CA LEU A 148 3.77 -11.31 13.61
C LEU A 148 5.05 -10.67 14.12
N VAL A 149 5.08 -10.37 15.43
CA VAL A 149 6.14 -9.57 16.05
C VAL A 149 6.77 -10.31 17.22
N PRO A 150 8.08 -10.13 17.47
CA PRO A 150 8.75 -10.71 18.62
C PRO A 150 8.40 -9.93 19.89
N VAL A 151 8.01 -10.65 20.91
CA VAL A 151 7.81 -10.14 22.27
C VAL A 151 8.80 -10.82 23.19
N GLU A 152 9.44 -10.06 24.07
CA GLU A 152 10.37 -10.61 25.05
C GLU A 152 9.64 -11.45 26.07
N ALA A 153 9.85 -12.77 26.05
CA ALA A 153 9.19 -13.69 26.97
C ALA A 153 9.97 -13.87 28.27
N GLN A 154 11.28 -13.90 28.22
CA GLN A 154 12.12 -14.15 29.39
C GLN A 154 13.57 -13.74 29.13
N TYR A 155 14.22 -13.15 30.16
CA TYR A 155 15.66 -12.94 30.17
C TYR A 155 16.33 -14.19 30.73
N ILE A 156 17.14 -14.88 29.91
CA ILE A 156 17.94 -16.03 30.31
C ILE A 156 19.42 -15.70 30.20
N SER A 157 20.29 -16.50 30.84
CA SER A 157 21.75 -16.27 30.83
C SER A 157 22.36 -16.20 29.42
N ALA A 158 21.69 -16.72 28.40
CA ALA A 158 22.09 -16.66 26.99
C ALA A 158 21.54 -15.43 26.24
N GLY A 159 20.84 -14.51 26.92
CA GLY A 159 20.21 -13.33 26.34
C GLY A 159 18.67 -13.39 26.33
N PRO A 160 17.99 -12.39 25.74
CA PRO A 160 16.55 -12.37 25.69
C PRO A 160 16.00 -13.48 24.78
N LYS A 161 14.99 -14.20 25.29
CA LYS A 161 14.23 -15.16 24.51
C LYS A 161 12.97 -14.47 23.99
N TYR A 162 12.77 -14.48 22.68
CA TYR A 162 11.59 -13.93 22.04
C TYR A 162 10.54 -15.00 21.75
N VAL A 163 9.28 -14.63 21.93
CA VAL A 163 8.12 -15.37 21.46
C VAL A 163 7.43 -14.53 20.41
N MET A 164 6.96 -15.16 19.35
CA MET A 164 6.24 -14.47 18.29
C MET A 164 4.78 -14.32 18.68
N GLU A 165 4.26 -13.09 18.62
CA GLU A 165 2.87 -12.78 18.91
C GLU A 165 2.22 -12.02 17.76
N SER A 166 0.93 -12.28 17.57
CA SER A 166 0.12 -11.59 16.57
C SER A 166 -0.30 -10.23 17.14
N GLN A 167 0.11 -9.14 16.50
CA GLN A 167 -0.27 -7.78 16.87
C GLN A 167 -0.91 -7.04 15.72
N THR A 168 -1.89 -6.18 16.04
CA THR A 168 -2.51 -5.30 15.05
C THR A 168 -1.73 -4.00 14.93
N ILE A 169 -1.26 -3.68 13.73
CA ILE A 169 -0.81 -2.35 13.36
C ILE A 169 -2.04 -1.55 12.95
N LYS A 170 -2.25 -0.41 13.61
CA LYS A 170 -3.42 0.46 13.39
C LYS A 170 -3.51 0.91 11.93
N GLY A 171 -4.72 0.93 11.40
CA GLY A 171 -5.01 1.58 10.14
C GLY A 171 -4.67 3.08 10.19
N TRP A 172 -4.52 3.68 9.02
CA TRP A 172 -4.08 5.06 8.90
C TRP A 172 -4.80 5.80 7.78
N ALA A 173 -4.77 7.13 7.88
CA ALA A 173 -5.21 8.02 6.84
C ALA A 173 -4.11 9.05 6.55
N ASP A 174 -3.94 9.36 5.28
CA ASP A 174 -2.95 10.31 4.76
C ASP A 174 -3.61 11.25 3.75
N ILE A 175 -3.28 12.54 3.82
CA ILE A 175 -3.81 13.56 2.92
C ILE A 175 -2.63 14.32 2.32
N ASN A 176 -2.65 14.44 0.98
CA ASN A 176 -1.62 15.11 0.20
C ASN A 176 -2.26 16.17 -0.69
N LEU A 177 -1.62 17.31 -0.83
CA LEU A 177 -2.02 18.38 -1.71
C LEU A 177 -0.87 18.78 -2.62
N GLY A 178 -1.16 19.00 -3.89
CA GLY A 178 -0.19 19.46 -4.88
C GLY A 178 -0.70 20.66 -5.65
N ALA A 179 0.20 21.50 -6.09
CA ALA A 179 -0.08 22.58 -7.02
C ALA A 179 1.03 22.64 -8.08
N GLU A 180 0.63 22.81 -9.33
CA GLU A 180 1.52 23.06 -10.45
C GLU A 180 1.12 24.36 -11.13
N TYR A 181 2.09 25.23 -11.38
CA TYR A 181 1.91 26.47 -12.11
C TYR A 181 2.69 26.42 -13.42
N ARG A 182 1.97 26.47 -14.55
CA ARG A 182 2.55 26.54 -15.89
C ARG A 182 2.90 27.99 -16.22
N PHE A 183 4.18 28.33 -16.07
CA PHE A 183 4.68 29.68 -16.34
C PHE A 183 4.71 29.95 -17.85
N THR A 184 5.25 29.02 -18.65
CA THR A 184 5.22 29.05 -20.12
C THR A 184 4.74 27.70 -20.66
N LYS A 185 4.70 27.53 -21.99
CA LYS A 185 4.42 26.23 -22.61
C LYS A 185 5.52 25.19 -22.29
N ALA A 186 6.74 25.66 -22.05
CA ALA A 186 7.91 24.82 -21.81
C ALA A 186 8.31 24.72 -20.33
N LEU A 187 7.90 25.65 -19.47
CA LEU A 187 8.34 25.73 -18.08
C LEU A 187 7.17 25.70 -17.11
N SER A 188 7.21 24.77 -16.17
CA SER A 188 6.29 24.71 -15.03
C SER A 188 7.03 24.59 -13.70
N PHE A 189 6.37 25.04 -12.64
CA PHE A 189 6.81 24.90 -11.25
C PHE A 189 5.77 24.12 -10.49
N TRP A 190 6.21 23.26 -9.58
CA TRP A 190 5.28 22.48 -8.75
C TRP A 190 5.70 22.47 -7.29
N ILE A 191 4.72 22.30 -6.42
CA ILE A 191 4.89 22.12 -4.99
C ILE A 191 3.92 21.06 -4.49
N ASN A 192 4.40 20.14 -3.65
CA ASN A 192 3.60 19.10 -3.00
C ASN A 192 3.76 19.17 -1.49
N PHE A 193 2.64 19.16 -0.79
CA PHE A 193 2.52 19.04 0.65
C PHE A 193 2.07 17.62 0.95
N ASN A 194 2.94 16.79 1.50
CA ASN A 194 2.65 15.40 1.81
C ASN A 194 2.35 15.24 3.29
N ASN A 195 1.40 14.35 3.60
CA ASN A 195 0.95 14.06 4.95
C ASN A 195 0.62 15.34 5.72
N ILE A 196 -0.30 16.16 5.18
CA ILE A 196 -0.66 17.46 5.78
C ILE A 196 -1.28 17.35 7.17
N THR A 197 -1.83 16.17 7.50
CA THR A 197 -2.35 15.85 8.84
C THR A 197 -1.24 15.55 9.84
N ASN A 198 0.00 15.44 9.38
CA ASN A 198 1.16 15.01 10.17
C ASN A 198 0.89 13.69 10.93
N SER A 199 0.13 12.79 10.32
CA SER A 199 -0.19 11.49 10.90
C SER A 199 1.06 10.64 11.00
N LYS A 200 1.27 10.09 12.20
CA LYS A 200 2.40 9.19 12.48
C LYS A 200 1.89 7.76 12.48
N TYR A 201 2.09 7.06 11.40
CA TYR A 201 1.66 5.68 11.22
C TYR A 201 2.80 4.77 10.81
N ASN A 202 2.63 3.48 11.00
CA ASN A 202 3.58 2.46 10.60
C ASN A 202 2.99 1.68 9.42
N HIS A 203 3.77 1.56 8.34
CA HIS A 203 3.46 0.61 7.27
C HIS A 203 3.84 -0.82 7.67
N TRP A 204 4.93 -0.93 8.43
CA TRP A 204 5.49 -2.17 8.92
C TRP A 204 5.82 -2.01 10.40
N TYR A 205 5.93 -3.10 11.13
CA TYR A 205 6.34 -3.07 12.52
C TYR A 205 7.68 -2.32 12.65
N ASN A 206 7.74 -1.34 13.56
CA ASN A 206 8.89 -0.45 13.79
C ASN A 206 9.30 0.47 12.62
N TYR A 207 8.57 0.48 11.49
CA TYR A 207 8.85 1.39 10.38
C TYR A 207 7.80 2.48 10.30
N ARG A 208 8.17 3.63 10.86
CA ARG A 208 7.31 4.82 10.89
C ARG A 208 7.34 5.56 9.56
N SER A 209 6.17 6.04 9.13
CA SER A 209 6.05 6.95 7.99
C SER A 209 6.72 8.29 8.26
N TYR A 210 7.10 8.98 7.19
CA TYR A 210 7.47 10.39 7.28
C TYR A 210 6.24 11.20 7.72
N GLY A 211 6.43 12.16 8.62
CA GLY A 211 5.43 13.17 8.96
C GLY A 211 5.22 14.16 7.81
N PHE A 212 4.62 15.29 8.13
CA PHE A 212 4.45 16.37 7.14
C PHE A 212 5.78 16.71 6.47
N ASN A 213 5.76 16.77 5.14
CA ASN A 213 6.91 17.18 4.35
C ASN A 213 6.47 17.95 3.09
N VAL A 214 7.37 18.77 2.57
CA VAL A 214 7.15 19.59 1.40
C VAL A 214 8.20 19.26 0.36
N MET A 215 7.76 19.09 -0.89
CA MET A 215 8.63 18.92 -2.04
C MET A 215 8.26 19.97 -3.10
N ALA A 216 9.26 20.55 -3.75
CA ALA A 216 9.03 21.51 -4.83
C ALA A 216 10.07 21.30 -5.93
N GLY A 217 9.72 21.70 -7.15
CA GLY A 217 10.60 21.59 -8.29
C GLY A 217 10.10 22.35 -9.51
N ALA A 218 10.88 22.27 -10.58
CA ALA A 218 10.56 22.82 -11.88
C ALA A 218 10.70 21.74 -12.95
N ALA A 219 9.88 21.81 -13.99
CA ALA A 219 9.95 20.96 -15.17
C ALA A 219 10.10 21.84 -16.42
N TYR A 220 11.05 21.49 -17.28
CA TYR A 220 11.28 22.14 -18.55
C TYR A 220 11.18 21.12 -19.70
N SER A 221 10.37 21.46 -20.71
CA SER A 221 10.19 20.65 -21.92
C SER A 221 10.83 21.36 -23.09
N PHE A 222 11.69 20.65 -23.81
CA PHE A 222 12.37 21.13 -25.02
C PHE A 222 11.48 21.03 -26.24
#